data_2d8270eba913298ea934ca18d3b7ef8c
#
_entry.id   2d8270eba913298ea934ca18d3b7ef8c
#
_cell.length_a   1.000
_cell.length_b   1.000
_cell.length_c   1.000
_cell.angle_alpha   90.00
_cell.angle_beta   90.00
_cell.angle_gamma   90.00
#
_symmetry.space_group_name_H-M   'P 1'
#
loop_
_entity.id
_entity.type
_entity.pdbx_description
1 polymer ?
#
loop_
_entity_poly.entity_id
_entity_poly.type
_entity_poly.pdbx_seq_one_letter_code
_entity_poly.pdbx_strand_id
1 'polypeptide(L)'
;MKCKILHDTAGRLRVHLCCKRMTLRQADVLEYYLLAVDGVRSVKVYDRTRDAVVVYDAERERMIRALARFSFEKAEKLDLAPEHTSRTLNREFEDKLALTVMRRCASNLFLPAPVTSALAVIRSAKYIKEGLLALWHRKLSVAVLDATAVTVSMVRGDFATAGSVMFMLRLGEILEEWTHKKSVADLASAMSLRVDSVWQQVNGAEVLTKITDVKPGDRIV
;
A
#
# COMPACT_ATOMS: atom_id res chain seq x y z
N MET A 1 22.81 -11.63 8.68
CA MET A 1 21.55 -12.42 8.76
C MET A 1 21.73 -13.76 8.06
N LYS A 2 21.12 -14.88 8.53
CA LYS A 2 21.17 -16.17 7.83
C LYS A 2 20.11 -16.19 6.73
N CYS A 3 20.51 -16.48 5.48
CA CYS A 3 19.62 -16.64 4.35
C CYS A 3 20.02 -17.86 3.52
N LYS A 4 19.06 -18.48 2.85
CA LYS A 4 19.26 -19.61 1.93
C LYS A 4 18.94 -19.15 0.51
N ILE A 5 19.84 -19.36 -0.43
CA ILE A 5 19.59 -19.07 -1.84
C ILE A 5 18.63 -20.15 -2.36
N LEU A 6 17.49 -19.71 -2.90
CA LEU A 6 16.47 -20.58 -3.50
C LEU A 6 16.65 -20.67 -5.00
N HIS A 7 16.98 -19.56 -5.64
CA HIS A 7 17.15 -19.49 -7.09
C HIS A 7 18.16 -18.41 -7.42
N ASP A 8 19.06 -18.72 -8.34
CA ASP A 8 20.15 -17.84 -8.76
C ASP A 8 20.26 -17.92 -10.30
N THR A 9 20.07 -16.78 -10.95
CA THR A 9 20.25 -16.60 -12.39
C THR A 9 21.00 -15.29 -12.62
N ALA A 10 21.60 -15.15 -13.79
CA ALA A 10 22.29 -13.92 -14.16
C ALA A 10 21.36 -12.71 -13.99
N GLY A 11 21.74 -11.79 -13.10
CA GLY A 11 20.97 -10.56 -12.80
C GLY A 11 19.76 -10.74 -11.88
N ARG A 12 19.45 -11.96 -11.37
CA ARG A 12 18.32 -12.20 -10.47
C ARG A 12 18.64 -13.22 -9.39
N LEU A 13 18.47 -12.83 -8.15
CA LEU A 13 18.69 -13.66 -6.97
C LEU A 13 17.42 -13.76 -6.15
N ARG A 14 16.98 -14.99 -5.83
CA ARG A 14 15.92 -15.25 -4.85
C ARG A 14 16.49 -15.91 -3.62
N VAL A 15 16.27 -15.30 -2.47
CA VAL A 15 16.76 -15.77 -1.18
C VAL A 15 15.61 -15.96 -0.21
N HIS A 16 15.71 -17.02 0.60
CA HIS A 16 14.83 -17.26 1.73
C HIS A 16 15.51 -16.80 3.02
N LEU A 17 14.79 -16.01 3.79
CA LEU A 17 15.28 -15.43 5.04
C LEU A 17 14.98 -16.39 6.21
N CYS A 18 16.01 -16.85 6.90
CA CYS A 18 15.88 -17.79 8.01
C CYS A 18 15.41 -17.10 9.30
N CYS A 19 14.30 -16.37 9.26
CA CYS A 19 13.63 -15.78 10.41
C CYS A 19 12.34 -16.53 10.75
N LYS A 20 11.92 -16.57 12.03
CA LYS A 20 10.68 -17.25 12.43
C LYS A 20 9.42 -16.56 11.89
N ARG A 21 9.40 -15.25 11.94
CA ARG A 21 8.34 -14.37 11.41
C ARG A 21 8.97 -13.10 10.85
N MET A 22 8.36 -12.54 9.83
CA MET A 22 8.74 -11.24 9.26
C MET A 22 7.53 -10.32 9.37
N THR A 23 7.70 -9.14 9.98
CA THR A 23 6.68 -8.10 10.01
C THR A 23 6.67 -7.35 8.68
N LEU A 24 5.57 -6.65 8.38
CA LEU A 24 5.48 -5.80 7.19
C LEU A 24 6.60 -4.75 7.19
N ARG A 25 6.82 -4.07 8.33
CA ARG A 25 7.90 -3.09 8.48
C ARG A 25 9.29 -3.68 8.23
N GLN A 26 9.55 -4.88 8.73
CA GLN A 26 10.82 -5.56 8.47
C GLN A 26 11.02 -5.90 6.99
N ALA A 27 9.94 -6.28 6.30
CA ALA A 27 9.99 -6.53 4.86
C ALA A 27 10.28 -5.22 4.09
N ASP A 28 9.65 -4.11 4.48
CA ASP A 28 9.88 -2.80 3.88
C ASP A 28 11.32 -2.31 4.13
N VAL A 29 11.79 -2.37 5.37
CA VAL A 29 13.16 -1.98 5.73
C VAL A 29 14.20 -2.77 4.94
N LEU A 30 13.99 -4.09 4.76
CA LEU A 30 14.87 -4.92 3.93
C LEU A 30 14.81 -4.50 2.46
N GLU A 31 13.62 -4.21 1.93
CA GLU A 31 13.41 -3.78 0.56
C GLU A 31 14.13 -2.47 0.28
N TYR A 32 13.94 -1.46 1.13
CA TYR A 32 14.63 -0.15 1.01
C TYR A 32 16.14 -0.27 1.18
N TYR A 33 16.61 -1.09 2.13
CA TYR A 33 18.05 -1.34 2.30
C TYR A 33 18.68 -1.94 1.04
N LEU A 34 18.03 -2.94 0.44
CA LEU A 34 18.56 -3.58 -0.77
C LEU A 34 18.46 -2.68 -2.00
N LEU A 35 17.41 -1.85 -2.10
CA LEU A 35 17.29 -0.85 -3.17
C LEU A 35 18.37 0.23 -3.10
N ALA A 36 18.89 0.53 -1.91
CA ALA A 36 19.98 1.47 -1.71
C ALA A 36 21.37 0.90 -2.10
N VAL A 37 21.46 -0.38 -2.44
CA VAL A 37 22.72 -1.00 -2.88
C VAL A 37 22.94 -0.70 -4.36
N ASP A 38 24.11 -0.13 -4.70
CA ASP A 38 24.45 0.19 -6.08
C ASP A 38 24.37 -1.02 -7.01
N GLY A 39 23.74 -0.81 -8.17
CA GLY A 39 23.54 -1.84 -9.17
C GLY A 39 22.32 -2.71 -8.94
N VAL A 40 21.46 -2.41 -7.96
CA VAL A 40 20.16 -3.05 -7.77
C VAL A 40 19.13 -2.28 -8.61
N ARG A 41 18.42 -3.00 -9.49
CA ARG A 41 17.33 -2.45 -10.30
C ARG A 41 15.99 -2.52 -9.60
N SER A 42 15.69 -3.65 -8.98
CA SER A 42 14.43 -3.84 -8.26
C SER A 42 14.57 -4.88 -7.17
N VAL A 43 13.79 -4.70 -6.12
CA VAL A 43 13.68 -5.64 -5.00
C VAL A 43 12.22 -5.89 -4.73
N LYS A 44 11.87 -7.12 -4.42
CA LYS A 44 10.55 -7.50 -3.94
C LYS A 44 10.68 -8.47 -2.79
N VAL A 45 10.21 -8.06 -1.62
CA VAL A 45 10.24 -8.86 -0.40
C VAL A 45 8.84 -9.37 -0.09
N TYR A 46 8.71 -10.67 0.14
CA TYR A 46 7.46 -11.35 0.47
C TYR A 46 7.44 -11.69 1.96
N ASP A 47 6.67 -10.94 2.75
CA ASP A 47 6.56 -11.11 4.20
C ASP A 47 6.05 -12.48 4.62
N ARG A 48 5.06 -13.04 3.90
CA ARG A 48 4.45 -14.34 4.20
C ARG A 48 5.39 -15.52 3.96
N THR A 49 6.08 -15.53 2.82
CA THR A 49 7.03 -16.60 2.45
C THR A 49 8.42 -16.34 2.96
N ARG A 50 8.70 -15.13 3.43
CA ARG A 50 10.03 -14.67 3.89
C ARG A 50 11.09 -14.76 2.80
N ASP A 51 10.67 -14.56 1.55
CA ASP A 51 11.57 -14.57 0.41
C ASP A 51 11.84 -13.13 -0.04
N ALA A 52 13.06 -12.88 -0.48
CA ALA A 52 13.42 -11.66 -1.18
C ALA A 52 13.90 -12.00 -2.59
N VAL A 53 13.38 -11.28 -3.56
CA VAL A 53 13.81 -11.35 -4.97
C VAL A 53 14.50 -10.04 -5.30
N VAL A 54 15.76 -10.12 -5.71
CA VAL A 54 16.60 -8.98 -6.08
C VAL A 54 16.95 -9.12 -7.56
N VAL A 55 16.68 -8.07 -8.35
CA VAL A 55 17.13 -7.94 -9.73
C VAL A 55 18.24 -6.90 -9.75
N TYR A 56 19.38 -7.25 -10.32
CA TYR A 56 20.59 -6.43 -10.24
C TYR A 56 21.45 -6.54 -11.49
N ASP A 57 22.26 -5.50 -11.75
CA ASP A 57 23.26 -5.44 -12.82
C ASP A 57 24.69 -5.51 -12.28
N ALA A 58 24.86 -5.63 -10.97
CA ALA A 58 26.14 -5.66 -10.30
C ALA A 58 26.69 -7.10 -10.19
N GLU A 59 27.91 -7.22 -9.67
CA GLU A 59 28.48 -8.52 -9.36
C GLU A 59 27.65 -9.26 -8.28
N ARG A 60 27.39 -10.54 -8.51
CA ARG A 60 26.66 -11.43 -7.61
C ARG A 60 27.17 -11.39 -6.17
N GLU A 61 28.49 -11.39 -6.01
CA GLU A 61 29.14 -11.38 -4.69
C GLU A 61 28.84 -10.13 -3.87
N ARG A 62 28.63 -9.00 -4.54
CA ARG A 62 28.23 -7.76 -3.90
C ARG A 62 26.85 -7.89 -3.26
N MET A 63 25.90 -8.53 -3.95
CA MET A 63 24.57 -8.79 -3.41
C MET A 63 24.59 -9.74 -2.22
N ILE A 64 25.39 -10.80 -2.29
CA ILE A 64 25.55 -11.75 -1.17
C ILE A 64 26.16 -11.04 0.04
N ARG A 65 27.18 -10.21 -0.15
CA ARG A 65 27.78 -9.41 0.92
C ARG A 65 26.80 -8.41 1.54
N ALA A 66 25.98 -7.74 0.74
CA ALA A 66 24.94 -6.83 1.22
C ALA A 66 23.93 -7.57 2.11
N LEU A 67 23.43 -8.71 1.65
CA LEU A 67 22.52 -9.57 2.43
C LEU A 67 23.16 -10.11 3.71
N ALA A 68 24.44 -10.49 3.68
CA ALA A 68 25.16 -10.99 4.85
C ALA A 68 25.35 -9.90 5.92
N ARG A 69 25.61 -8.67 5.51
CA ARG A 69 25.79 -7.50 6.39
C ARG A 69 24.48 -6.95 6.97
N PHE A 70 23.35 -7.28 6.37
CA PHE A 70 22.05 -6.78 6.82
C PHE A 70 21.71 -7.31 8.22
N SER A 71 21.20 -6.42 9.07
CA SER A 71 20.65 -6.73 10.39
C SER A 71 19.39 -5.88 10.61
N PHE A 72 18.28 -6.51 10.98
CA PHE A 72 17.04 -5.82 11.30
C PHE A 72 17.19 -4.79 12.40
N GLU A 73 17.94 -5.11 13.47
CA GLU A 73 18.16 -4.21 14.61
C GLU A 73 18.89 -2.91 14.21
N LYS A 74 19.85 -3.01 13.29
CA LYS A 74 20.59 -1.84 12.80
C LYS A 74 19.77 -1.04 11.80
N ALA A 75 19.01 -1.70 10.95
CA ALA A 75 18.23 -1.08 9.90
C ALA A 75 16.95 -0.40 10.45
N GLU A 76 16.35 -0.92 11.51
CA GLU A 76 15.24 -0.28 12.23
C GLU A 76 15.65 1.04 12.91
N LYS A 77 16.87 1.11 13.43
CA LYS A 77 17.41 2.35 14.04
C LYS A 77 17.71 3.45 13.01
N LEU A 78 17.91 3.09 11.76
CA LEU A 78 18.22 4.03 10.67
C LEU A 78 16.96 4.60 9.98
N ASP A 79 15.77 4.17 10.39
CA ASP A 79 14.46 4.60 9.86
C ASP A 79 14.40 4.69 8.32
N LEU A 80 14.96 3.67 7.66
CA LEU A 80 15.16 3.62 6.21
C LEU A 80 13.85 3.51 5.41
N ALA A 81 12.75 3.08 6.04
CA ALA A 81 11.48 2.87 5.37
C ALA A 81 10.44 3.91 5.82
N PRO A 82 9.71 4.56 4.91
CA PRO A 82 8.63 5.48 5.26
C PRO A 82 7.53 4.74 6.04
N GLU A 83 6.82 5.46 6.92
CA GLU A 83 5.76 4.87 7.76
C GLU A 83 4.60 4.29 6.95
N HIS A 84 4.28 4.89 5.81
CA HIS A 84 3.22 4.46 4.90
C HIS A 84 3.78 3.95 3.59
N THR A 85 3.99 2.64 3.52
CA THR A 85 4.42 1.99 2.29
C THR A 85 3.22 1.51 1.47
N SER A 86 3.40 1.35 0.15
CA SER A 86 2.37 0.76 -0.72
C SER A 86 1.93 -0.63 -0.23
N ARG A 87 2.78 -1.34 0.50
CA ARG A 87 2.50 -2.65 1.09
C ARG A 87 1.51 -2.55 2.25
N THR A 88 1.70 -1.58 3.16
CA THR A 88 0.79 -1.36 4.28
C THR A 88 -0.58 -0.92 3.79
N LEU A 89 -0.65 -0.03 2.80
CA LEU A 89 -1.90 0.40 2.18
C LEU A 89 -2.66 -0.75 1.52
N ASN A 90 -1.96 -1.60 0.76
CA ASN A 90 -2.59 -2.76 0.13
C ASN A 90 -3.10 -3.76 1.18
N ARG A 91 -2.37 -3.97 2.28
CA ARG A 91 -2.80 -4.88 3.34
C ARG A 91 -4.03 -4.36 4.06
N GLU A 92 -4.06 -3.09 4.42
CA GLU A 92 -5.25 -2.47 5.03
C GLU A 92 -6.48 -2.60 4.12
N PHE A 93 -6.29 -2.43 2.82
CA PHE A 93 -7.35 -2.60 1.83
C PHE A 93 -7.84 -4.05 1.78
N GLU A 94 -6.93 -5.02 1.65
CA GLU A 94 -7.26 -6.44 1.64
C GLU A 94 -8.01 -6.86 2.91
N ASP A 95 -7.58 -6.41 4.08
CA ASP A 95 -8.19 -6.74 5.36
C ASP A 95 -9.59 -6.10 5.49
N LYS A 96 -9.76 -4.83 5.10
CA LYS A 96 -11.08 -4.15 5.08
C LYS A 96 -12.05 -4.86 4.13
N LEU A 97 -11.58 -5.22 2.93
CA LEU A 97 -12.37 -5.90 1.92
C LEU A 97 -12.78 -7.30 2.39
N ALA A 98 -11.81 -8.10 2.85
CA ALA A 98 -12.05 -9.44 3.36
C ALA A 98 -13.04 -9.43 4.54
N LEU A 99 -12.88 -8.51 5.50
CA LEU A 99 -13.79 -8.36 6.63
C LEU A 99 -15.20 -7.98 6.18
N THR A 100 -15.34 -7.09 5.20
CA THR A 100 -16.63 -6.66 4.67
C THR A 100 -17.36 -7.81 3.97
N VAL A 101 -16.65 -8.58 3.16
CA VAL A 101 -17.21 -9.79 2.49
C VAL A 101 -17.56 -10.87 3.52
N MET A 102 -16.65 -11.19 4.45
CA MET A 102 -16.91 -12.17 5.49
C MET A 102 -18.12 -11.80 6.34
N ARG A 103 -18.24 -10.53 6.74
CA ARG A 103 -19.40 -10.05 7.51
C ARG A 103 -20.71 -10.19 6.73
N ARG A 104 -20.68 -9.97 5.40
CA ARG A 104 -21.85 -10.15 4.54
C ARG A 104 -22.23 -11.63 4.44
N CYS A 105 -21.26 -12.51 4.17
CA CYS A 105 -21.48 -13.95 4.11
C CYS A 105 -22.00 -14.50 5.45
N ALA A 106 -21.36 -14.11 6.55
CA ALA A 106 -21.78 -14.53 7.88
C ALA A 106 -23.20 -14.06 8.23
N SER A 107 -23.53 -12.79 7.90
CA SER A 107 -24.89 -12.29 8.15
C SER A 107 -25.95 -13.03 7.34
N ASN A 108 -25.66 -13.40 6.10
CA ASN A 108 -26.62 -14.12 5.27
C ASN A 108 -26.77 -15.61 5.67
N LEU A 109 -25.71 -16.20 6.25
CA LEU A 109 -25.69 -17.63 6.59
C LEU A 109 -26.23 -17.91 8.01
N PHE A 110 -25.91 -17.04 8.96
CA PHE A 110 -26.16 -17.31 10.39
C PHE A 110 -27.32 -16.49 10.98
N LEU A 111 -27.74 -15.37 10.35
CA LEU A 111 -28.78 -14.53 10.92
C LEU A 111 -30.15 -14.83 10.28
N PRO A 112 -31.20 -14.97 11.09
CA PRO A 112 -32.57 -15.10 10.59
C PRO A 112 -33.05 -13.82 9.89
N ALA A 113 -33.98 -13.95 8.95
CA ALA A 113 -34.47 -12.85 8.10
C ALA A 113 -34.92 -11.59 8.88
N PRO A 114 -35.63 -11.67 10.02
CA PRO A 114 -36.02 -10.45 10.73
C PRO A 114 -34.84 -9.66 11.30
N VAL A 115 -33.76 -10.35 11.71
CA VAL A 115 -32.57 -9.70 12.23
C VAL A 115 -31.79 -9.02 11.11
N THR A 116 -31.69 -9.66 9.93
CA THR A 116 -31.03 -9.06 8.77
C THR A 116 -31.79 -7.85 8.26
N SER A 117 -33.12 -7.86 8.29
CA SER A 117 -33.97 -6.72 7.93
C SER A 117 -33.78 -5.54 8.90
N ALA A 118 -33.78 -5.80 10.22
CA ALA A 118 -33.52 -4.76 11.22
C ALA A 118 -32.14 -4.14 11.06
N LEU A 119 -31.11 -4.96 10.81
CA LEU A 119 -29.77 -4.47 10.53
C LEU A 119 -29.69 -3.67 9.23
N ALA A 120 -30.46 -4.03 8.20
CA ALA A 120 -30.55 -3.29 6.97
C ALA A 120 -31.14 -1.89 7.20
N VAL A 121 -32.21 -1.79 8.00
CA VAL A 121 -32.79 -0.49 8.38
C VAL A 121 -31.79 0.39 9.13
N ILE A 122 -31.09 -0.16 10.11
CA ILE A 122 -30.09 0.61 10.88
C ILE A 122 -28.96 1.12 9.96
N ARG A 123 -28.50 0.27 9.04
CA ARG A 123 -27.42 0.64 8.12
C ARG A 123 -27.86 1.64 7.05
N SER A 124 -29.13 1.59 6.62
CA SER A 124 -29.67 2.53 5.64
C SER A 124 -29.69 3.97 6.15
N ALA A 125 -29.76 4.17 7.46
CA ALA A 125 -29.78 5.50 8.06
C ALA A 125 -28.56 6.37 7.68
N LYS A 126 -27.39 5.75 7.51
CA LYS A 126 -26.17 6.43 7.05
C LYS A 126 -26.38 7.02 5.64
N TYR A 127 -26.78 6.20 4.68
CA TYR A 127 -26.94 6.58 3.29
C TYR A 127 -28.09 7.59 3.09
N ILE A 128 -29.20 7.40 3.81
CA ILE A 128 -30.34 8.33 3.78
C ILE A 128 -29.91 9.69 4.32
N LYS A 129 -29.16 9.72 5.45
CA LYS A 129 -28.65 10.96 6.02
C LYS A 129 -27.70 11.70 5.07
N GLU A 130 -26.78 10.98 4.43
CA GLU A 130 -25.82 11.56 3.48
C GLU A 130 -26.53 12.13 2.25
N GLY A 131 -27.54 11.41 1.70
CA GLY A 131 -28.36 11.90 0.60
C GLY A 131 -29.20 13.13 0.96
N LEU A 132 -29.81 13.15 2.15
CA LEU A 132 -30.58 14.32 2.64
C LEU A 132 -29.68 15.53 2.84
N LEU A 133 -28.48 15.37 3.39
CA LEU A 133 -27.52 16.46 3.53
C LEU A 133 -27.07 17.02 2.19
N ALA A 134 -26.82 16.14 1.19
CA ALA A 134 -26.49 16.58 -0.16
C ALA A 134 -27.61 17.38 -0.80
N LEU A 135 -28.88 16.94 -0.62
CA LEU A 135 -30.05 17.69 -1.09
C LEU A 135 -30.18 19.04 -0.38
N TRP A 136 -29.98 19.08 0.93
CA TRP A 136 -30.03 20.32 1.71
C TRP A 136 -29.02 21.34 1.19
N HIS A 137 -27.82 20.88 0.82
CA HIS A 137 -26.80 21.73 0.19
C HIS A 137 -27.02 22.00 -1.30
N ARG A 138 -28.17 21.61 -1.85
CA ARG A 138 -28.53 21.73 -3.28
C ARG A 138 -27.50 21.12 -4.23
N LYS A 139 -26.81 20.07 -3.79
CA LYS A 139 -25.85 19.33 -4.59
C LYS A 139 -26.47 18.01 -5.02
N LEU A 140 -26.77 17.88 -6.31
CA LEU A 140 -27.13 16.59 -6.90
C LEU A 140 -25.86 15.77 -7.05
N SER A 141 -25.59 14.94 -6.05
CA SER A 141 -24.42 14.03 -6.00
C SER A 141 -24.86 12.57 -6.06
N VAL A 142 -23.90 11.67 -6.24
CA VAL A 142 -24.12 10.22 -6.22
C VAL A 142 -24.81 9.79 -4.91
N ALA A 143 -24.51 10.44 -3.79
CA ALA A 143 -25.15 10.16 -2.50
C ALA A 143 -26.67 10.33 -2.51
N VAL A 144 -27.23 11.22 -3.36
CA VAL A 144 -28.69 11.36 -3.52
C VAL A 144 -29.28 10.17 -4.26
N LEU A 145 -28.60 9.67 -5.31
CA LEU A 145 -29.02 8.46 -6.03
C LEU A 145 -28.98 7.23 -5.12
N ASP A 146 -27.91 7.09 -4.36
CA ASP A 146 -27.72 5.98 -3.42
C ASP A 146 -28.81 5.97 -2.35
N ALA A 147 -29.06 7.15 -1.74
CA ALA A 147 -30.14 7.32 -0.77
C ALA A 147 -31.51 6.99 -1.35
N THR A 148 -31.76 7.42 -2.60
CA THR A 148 -33.04 7.13 -3.28
C THR A 148 -33.20 5.64 -3.54
N ALA A 149 -32.16 4.97 -4.07
CA ALA A 149 -32.21 3.53 -4.33
C ALA A 149 -32.44 2.71 -3.05
N VAL A 150 -31.73 3.05 -1.96
CA VAL A 150 -31.88 2.41 -0.66
C VAL A 150 -33.29 2.67 -0.08
N THR A 151 -33.76 3.92 -0.12
CA THR A 151 -35.07 4.30 0.42
C THR A 151 -36.22 3.59 -0.33
N VAL A 152 -36.19 3.58 -1.65
CA VAL A 152 -37.21 2.89 -2.47
C VAL A 152 -37.25 1.40 -2.16
N SER A 153 -36.09 0.73 -2.05
CA SER A 153 -36.02 -0.68 -1.70
C SER A 153 -36.58 -0.95 -0.30
N MET A 154 -36.30 -0.06 0.67
CA MET A 154 -36.83 -0.15 2.04
C MET A 154 -38.37 0.02 2.07
N VAL A 155 -38.91 1.03 1.37
CA VAL A 155 -40.37 1.28 1.30
C VAL A 155 -41.11 0.11 0.66
N ARG A 156 -40.51 -0.54 -0.33
CA ARG A 156 -41.05 -1.75 -0.96
C ARG A 156 -40.96 -3.01 -0.09
N GLY A 157 -40.29 -2.94 1.07
CA GLY A 157 -40.04 -4.09 1.95
C GLY A 157 -39.00 -5.05 1.41
N ASP A 158 -38.27 -4.70 0.35
CA ASP A 158 -37.20 -5.50 -0.23
C ASP A 158 -35.85 -5.23 0.47
N PHE A 159 -35.75 -5.73 1.69
CA PHE A 159 -34.55 -5.57 2.51
C PHE A 159 -33.33 -6.32 1.95
N ALA A 160 -33.56 -7.38 1.14
CA ALA A 160 -32.48 -8.13 0.52
C ALA A 160 -31.78 -7.30 -0.57
N THR A 161 -32.56 -6.65 -1.43
CA THR A 161 -32.06 -5.74 -2.45
C THR A 161 -31.39 -4.53 -1.80
N ALA A 162 -32.03 -3.89 -0.81
CA ALA A 162 -31.43 -2.78 -0.08
C ALA A 162 -30.07 -3.17 0.55
N GLY A 163 -30.00 -4.36 1.17
CA GLY A 163 -28.78 -4.89 1.74
C GLY A 163 -27.68 -5.15 0.71
N SER A 164 -28.06 -5.58 -0.49
CA SER A 164 -27.12 -5.81 -1.60
C SER A 164 -26.59 -4.50 -2.19
N VAL A 165 -27.46 -3.52 -2.37
CA VAL A 165 -27.07 -2.17 -2.80
C VAL A 165 -26.09 -1.55 -1.79
N MET A 166 -26.44 -1.53 -0.50
CA MET A 166 -25.56 -1.00 0.55
C MET A 166 -24.22 -1.74 0.63
N PHE A 167 -24.20 -3.03 0.34
CA PHE A 167 -22.94 -3.81 0.30
C PHE A 167 -22.05 -3.36 -0.88
N MET A 168 -22.64 -3.17 -2.08
CA MET A 168 -21.89 -2.67 -3.24
C MET A 168 -21.38 -1.25 -3.03
N LEU A 169 -22.20 -0.37 -2.45
CA LEU A 169 -21.77 0.97 -2.07
C LEU A 169 -20.58 0.95 -1.12
N ARG A 170 -20.62 0.06 -0.11
CA ARG A 170 -19.51 -0.09 0.83
C ARG A 170 -18.23 -0.59 0.17
N LEU A 171 -18.33 -1.50 -0.80
CA LEU A 171 -17.16 -1.92 -1.58
C LEU A 171 -16.60 -0.76 -2.41
N GLY A 172 -17.47 0.06 -3.02
CA GLY A 172 -17.09 1.26 -3.74
C GLY A 172 -16.32 2.25 -2.85
N GLU A 173 -16.85 2.57 -1.66
CA GLU A 173 -16.19 3.43 -0.67
C GLU A 173 -14.77 2.93 -0.31
N ILE A 174 -14.62 1.62 -0.06
CA ILE A 174 -13.32 1.01 0.28
C ILE A 174 -12.34 1.14 -0.90
N LEU A 175 -12.79 0.89 -2.12
CA LEU A 175 -11.97 0.99 -3.32
C LEU A 175 -11.56 2.44 -3.61
N GLU A 176 -12.47 3.39 -3.44
CA GLU A 176 -12.21 4.83 -3.60
C GLU A 176 -11.17 5.31 -2.58
N GLU A 177 -11.35 4.96 -1.29
CA GLU A 177 -10.37 5.29 -0.23
C GLU A 177 -8.98 4.75 -0.56
N TRP A 178 -8.90 3.50 -1.01
CA TRP A 178 -7.63 2.87 -1.38
C TRP A 178 -7.00 3.54 -2.60
N THR A 179 -7.78 3.77 -3.66
CA THR A 179 -7.30 4.41 -4.89
C THR A 179 -6.77 5.81 -4.61
N HIS A 180 -7.49 6.59 -3.81
CA HIS A 180 -7.05 7.93 -3.40
C HIS A 180 -5.74 7.88 -2.62
N LYS A 181 -5.65 7.05 -1.58
CA LYS A 181 -4.43 6.91 -0.77
C LYS A 181 -3.24 6.45 -1.61
N LYS A 182 -3.47 5.48 -2.50
CA LYS A 182 -2.42 4.97 -3.38
C LYS A 182 -1.95 6.02 -4.37
N SER A 183 -2.87 6.74 -5.01
CA SER A 183 -2.52 7.81 -5.96
C SER A 183 -1.70 8.92 -5.29
N VAL A 184 -2.05 9.31 -4.06
CA VAL A 184 -1.28 10.29 -3.29
C VAL A 184 0.12 9.77 -2.96
N ALA A 185 0.23 8.49 -2.54
CA ALA A 185 1.51 7.87 -2.23
C ALA A 185 2.41 7.73 -3.47
N ASP A 186 1.83 7.32 -4.61
CA ASP A 186 2.55 7.19 -5.88
C ASP A 186 3.01 8.57 -6.39
N LEU A 187 2.17 9.60 -6.26
CA LEU A 187 2.53 10.97 -6.62
C LEU A 187 3.66 11.50 -5.73
N ALA A 188 3.55 11.32 -4.41
CA ALA A 188 4.59 11.71 -3.47
C ALA A 188 5.93 11.01 -3.76
N SER A 189 5.86 9.73 -4.13
CA SER A 189 7.06 8.97 -4.54
C SER A 189 7.66 9.48 -5.85
N ALA A 190 6.83 9.85 -6.82
CA ALA A 190 7.28 10.42 -8.09
C ALA A 190 7.85 11.84 -7.92
N MET A 191 7.29 12.62 -7.00
CA MET A 191 7.74 13.98 -6.69
C MET A 191 8.94 14.02 -5.76
N SER A 192 9.22 12.97 -5.00
CA SER A 192 10.47 12.81 -4.28
C SER A 192 11.58 12.51 -5.29
N LEU A 193 11.98 13.55 -6.03
CA LEU A 193 13.12 13.50 -6.92
C LEU A 193 14.32 13.00 -6.10
N ARG A 194 14.72 11.76 -6.32
CA ARG A 194 16.07 11.34 -6.00
C ARG A 194 16.96 12.14 -6.94
N VAL A 195 17.47 13.26 -6.46
CA VAL A 195 18.57 13.96 -7.12
C VAL A 195 19.79 13.08 -6.88
N ASP A 196 19.95 12.07 -7.72
CA ASP A 196 21.10 11.16 -7.63
C ASP A 196 22.39 11.85 -8.07
N SER A 197 22.29 12.92 -8.87
CA SER A 197 23.43 13.67 -9.43
C SER A 197 23.10 15.15 -9.56
N VAL A 198 24.09 16.00 -9.32
CA VAL A 198 24.03 17.46 -9.46
C VAL A 198 25.18 17.94 -10.32
N TRP A 199 24.97 19.05 -11.01
CA TRP A 199 26.05 19.71 -11.73
C TRP A 199 26.89 20.53 -10.74
N GLN A 200 28.13 20.13 -10.53
CA GLN A 200 29.09 20.82 -9.68
C GLN A 200 30.02 21.68 -10.55
N GLN A 201 30.19 22.93 -10.17
CA GLN A 201 31.15 23.82 -10.86
C GLN A 201 32.53 23.63 -10.24
N VAL A 202 33.43 22.98 -10.99
CA VAL A 202 34.83 22.78 -10.61
C VAL A 202 35.72 23.47 -11.61
N ASN A 203 36.50 24.48 -11.18
CA ASN A 203 37.44 25.23 -12.02
C ASN A 203 36.79 25.85 -13.28
N GLY A 204 35.55 26.28 -13.21
CA GLY A 204 34.82 26.88 -14.32
C GLY A 204 34.19 25.89 -15.31
N ALA A 205 34.34 24.59 -15.09
CA ALA A 205 33.65 23.54 -15.83
C ALA A 205 32.55 22.93 -15.00
N GLU A 206 31.45 22.56 -15.65
CA GLU A 206 30.33 21.84 -15.01
C GLU A 206 30.57 20.33 -15.10
N VAL A 207 30.67 19.67 -13.96
CA VAL A 207 30.87 18.22 -13.86
C VAL A 207 29.67 17.58 -13.17
N LEU A 208 29.11 16.56 -13.78
CA LEU A 208 28.00 15.79 -13.19
C LEU A 208 28.54 14.91 -12.04
N THR A 209 28.25 15.30 -10.81
CA THR A 209 28.76 14.65 -9.61
C THR A 209 27.59 14.04 -8.83
N LYS A 210 27.79 12.87 -8.23
CA LYS A 210 26.76 12.27 -7.35
C LYS A 210 26.57 13.14 -6.11
N ILE A 211 25.33 13.32 -5.67
CA ILE A 211 25.00 14.15 -4.50
C ILE A 211 25.71 13.67 -3.23
N THR A 212 26.03 12.37 -3.14
CA THR A 212 26.80 11.76 -2.04
C THR A 212 28.26 12.24 -1.98
N ASP A 213 28.79 12.72 -3.09
CA ASP A 213 30.18 13.12 -3.22
C ASP A 213 30.38 14.64 -3.09
N VAL A 214 29.28 15.39 -3.02
CA VAL A 214 29.23 16.84 -2.83
C VAL A 214 29.57 17.17 -1.38
N LYS A 215 30.49 18.13 -1.18
CA LYS A 215 30.94 18.57 0.15
C LYS A 215 30.35 19.94 0.48
N PRO A 216 30.19 20.27 1.79
CA PRO A 216 29.81 21.62 2.19
C PRO A 216 30.79 22.65 1.67
N GLY A 217 30.30 23.61 0.89
CA GLY A 217 31.12 24.64 0.22
C GLY A 217 31.27 24.47 -1.28
N ASP A 218 30.86 23.35 -1.85
CA ASP A 218 30.85 23.14 -3.29
C ASP A 218 29.74 23.96 -3.96
N ARG A 219 30.05 24.51 -5.15
CA ARG A 219 29.11 25.29 -5.94
C ARG A 219 28.30 24.36 -6.85
N ILE A 220 27.00 24.37 -6.69
CA ILE A 220 26.04 23.56 -7.49
C ILE A 220 25.33 24.52 -8.46
N VAL A 221 25.13 24.07 -9.70
CA VAL A 221 24.40 24.78 -10.75
C VAL A 221 23.04 24.08 -10.99
#